data_ca9441574e48b23134b20c8031e9d0f1
#
_entry.id   ca9441574e48b23134b20c8031e9d0f1
#
_cell.length_a   1.000
_cell.length_b   1.000
_cell.length_c   1.000
_cell.angle_alpha   90.00
_cell.angle_beta   90.00
_cell.angle_gamma   90.00
#
_symmetry.space_group_name_H-M   'P 1'
#
loop_
_entity.id
_entity.type
_entity.pdbx_description
1 polymer ?
#
loop_
_entity_poly.entity_id
_entity_poly.type
_entity_poly.pdbx_seq_one_letter_code
_entity_poly.pdbx_strand_id
1 'polypeptide(L)'
;MLFVFNPKAGKGRIKMHLLDIVDIFNKGGYEVIIRATQGPKDAYEQVKEYADQVDLIACSGGDGTLDEVVTGIVEVGSQTPIGYIPAGSTNDFANSLFMPKSMTAAASMIMEEQIYHCDIGKFNNQTFAYVAAFGLFTNVSYETDQDLKNILGHVAYVLEGMKQLFEVKSYHLKVTSDELTVEN
;
A
#
# COMPACT_ATOMS: atom_id res chain seq x y z
N MET A 1 10.04 -4.13 -16.26
CA MET A 1 9.11 -3.78 -15.17
C MET A 1 9.74 -2.84 -14.16
N LEU A 2 8.94 -2.03 -13.45
CA LEU A 2 9.38 -1.29 -12.26
C LEU A 2 9.10 -2.14 -11.01
N PHE A 3 10.09 -2.28 -10.12
CA PHE A 3 9.90 -2.84 -8.78
C PHE A 3 10.20 -1.77 -7.73
N VAL A 4 9.17 -1.17 -7.15
CA VAL A 4 9.27 -0.17 -6.09
C VAL A 4 8.98 -0.82 -4.74
N PHE A 5 9.77 -0.53 -3.70
CA PHE A 5 9.55 -1.13 -2.39
C PHE A 5 9.91 -0.18 -1.25
N ASN A 6 9.18 -0.31 -0.14
CA ASN A 6 9.49 0.39 1.10
C ASN A 6 10.46 -0.45 1.96
N PRO A 7 11.74 -0.04 2.08
CA PRO A 7 12.76 -0.81 2.80
C PRO A 7 12.54 -0.89 4.31
N LYS A 8 11.61 -0.08 4.85
CA LYS A 8 11.28 -0.03 6.29
C LYS A 8 9.99 -0.78 6.62
N ALA A 9 9.18 -1.18 5.63
CA ALA A 9 7.93 -1.87 5.87
C ALA A 9 8.14 -3.21 6.61
N GLY A 10 7.28 -3.51 7.59
CA GLY A 10 7.21 -4.80 8.27
C GLY A 10 8.55 -5.32 8.78
N LYS A 11 9.28 -4.54 9.55
CA LYS A 11 10.61 -4.87 10.09
C LYS A 11 11.70 -5.02 9.01
N GLY A 12 11.51 -4.43 7.84
CA GLY A 12 12.49 -4.45 6.74
C GLY A 12 12.75 -5.83 6.13
N ARG A 13 11.79 -6.77 6.24
CA ARG A 13 11.92 -8.15 5.74
C ARG A 13 12.26 -8.25 4.25
N ILE A 14 11.89 -7.25 3.46
CA ILE A 14 12.21 -7.19 2.02
C ILE A 14 13.71 -7.39 1.75
N LYS A 15 14.58 -6.92 2.65
CA LYS A 15 16.03 -7.04 2.52
C LYS A 15 16.53 -8.47 2.43
N MET A 16 15.83 -9.41 3.07
CA MET A 16 16.18 -10.83 3.06
C MET A 16 15.66 -11.58 1.82
N HIS A 17 14.66 -11.02 1.14
CA HIS A 17 13.98 -11.67 0.01
C HIS A 17 14.20 -10.95 -1.32
N LEU A 18 14.89 -9.78 -1.31
CA LEU A 18 15.03 -8.94 -2.49
C LEU A 18 15.64 -9.68 -3.69
N LEU A 19 16.72 -10.42 -3.46
CA LEU A 19 17.39 -11.16 -4.53
C LEU A 19 16.51 -12.29 -5.08
N ASP A 20 15.81 -13.02 -4.21
CA ASP A 20 14.90 -14.08 -4.63
C ASP A 20 13.72 -13.53 -5.45
N ILE A 21 13.18 -12.38 -5.04
CA ILE A 21 12.10 -11.71 -5.77
C ILE A 21 12.56 -11.26 -7.15
N VAL A 22 13.74 -10.63 -7.23
CA VAL A 22 14.32 -10.18 -8.51
C VAL A 22 14.61 -11.39 -9.42
N ASP A 23 15.11 -12.49 -8.88
CA ASP A 23 15.33 -13.72 -9.64
C ASP A 23 14.01 -14.30 -10.20
N ILE A 24 12.93 -14.27 -9.41
CA ILE A 24 11.59 -14.69 -9.85
C ILE A 24 11.14 -13.81 -11.03
N PHE A 25 11.27 -12.49 -10.94
CA PHE A 25 10.87 -11.56 -11.99
C PHE A 25 11.73 -11.73 -13.25
N ASN A 26 13.04 -11.92 -13.11
CA ASN A 26 13.93 -12.18 -14.24
C ASN A 26 13.59 -13.51 -14.93
N LYS A 27 13.28 -14.57 -14.17
CA LYS A 27 12.80 -15.86 -14.72
C LYS A 27 11.44 -15.72 -15.41
N GLY A 28 10.60 -14.79 -14.97
CA GLY A 28 9.38 -14.37 -15.64
C GLY A 28 9.59 -13.56 -16.92
N GLY A 29 10.86 -13.32 -17.31
CA GLY A 29 11.20 -12.61 -18.56
C GLY A 29 11.27 -11.09 -18.44
N TYR A 30 11.21 -10.53 -17.24
CA TYR A 30 11.25 -9.08 -17.04
C TYR A 30 12.68 -8.55 -16.80
N GLU A 31 13.01 -7.45 -17.47
CA GLU A 31 14.10 -6.57 -17.03
C GLU A 31 13.60 -5.69 -15.88
N VAL A 32 14.27 -5.69 -14.74
CA VAL A 32 13.76 -5.12 -13.49
C VAL A 32 14.47 -3.81 -13.13
N ILE A 33 13.73 -2.71 -13.15
CA ILE A 33 14.16 -1.43 -12.58
C ILE A 33 13.82 -1.45 -11.10
N ILE A 34 14.83 -1.44 -10.23
CA ILE A 34 14.66 -1.56 -8.78
C ILE A 34 14.73 -0.17 -8.13
N ARG A 35 13.69 0.19 -7.34
CA ARG A 35 13.59 1.45 -6.62
C ARG A 35 13.20 1.23 -5.16
N ALA A 36 14.09 1.62 -4.24
CA ALA A 36 13.79 1.68 -2.82
C ALA A 36 13.25 3.06 -2.47
N THR A 37 12.09 3.14 -1.82
CA THR A 37 11.54 4.43 -1.39
C THR A 37 12.41 5.07 -0.31
N GLN A 38 12.59 6.39 -0.37
CA GLN A 38 13.39 7.17 0.57
C GLN A 38 12.52 7.90 1.61
N GLY A 39 11.23 8.08 1.33
CA GLY A 39 10.30 8.78 2.22
C GLY A 39 8.86 8.70 1.73
N PRO A 40 7.94 9.38 2.43
CA PRO A 40 6.55 9.50 2.01
C PRO A 40 6.42 10.09 0.60
N LYS A 41 5.47 9.59 -0.18
CA LYS A 41 5.18 9.95 -1.57
C LYS A 41 6.27 9.57 -2.59
N ASP A 42 7.34 8.92 -2.19
CA ASP A 42 8.40 8.56 -3.14
C ASP A 42 7.94 7.45 -4.10
N ALA A 43 7.15 6.48 -3.62
CA ALA A 43 6.57 5.47 -4.50
C ALA A 43 5.62 6.09 -5.55
N TYR A 44 4.84 7.08 -5.18
CA TYR A 44 3.98 7.84 -6.07
C TYR A 44 4.79 8.56 -7.16
N GLU A 45 5.85 9.29 -6.81
CA GLU A 45 6.68 10.00 -7.80
C GLU A 45 7.39 9.05 -8.76
N GLN A 46 7.91 7.92 -8.25
CA GLN A 46 8.57 6.91 -9.07
C GLN A 46 7.60 6.26 -10.05
N VAL A 47 6.39 5.97 -9.61
CA VAL A 47 5.34 5.44 -10.51
C VAL A 47 5.00 6.43 -11.61
N LYS A 48 4.85 7.72 -11.30
CA LYS A 48 4.59 8.74 -12.32
C LYS A 48 5.71 8.84 -13.35
N GLU A 49 6.96 8.66 -12.93
CA GLU A 49 8.11 8.67 -13.85
C GLU A 49 8.11 7.48 -14.80
N TYR A 50 7.74 6.28 -14.32
CA TYR A 50 7.95 5.04 -15.05
C TYR A 50 6.69 4.39 -15.63
N ALA A 51 5.49 4.81 -15.23
CA ALA A 51 4.26 4.09 -15.57
C ALA A 51 4.05 3.81 -17.06
N ASP A 52 4.41 4.77 -17.92
CA ASP A 52 4.27 4.63 -19.38
C ASP A 52 5.52 4.01 -20.05
N GLN A 53 6.53 3.63 -19.25
CA GLN A 53 7.79 3.08 -19.75
C GLN A 53 7.95 1.58 -19.45
N VAL A 54 7.00 1.01 -18.71
CA VAL A 54 7.09 -0.38 -18.23
C VAL A 54 5.77 -1.12 -18.45
N ASP A 55 5.86 -2.44 -18.61
CA ASP A 55 4.69 -3.30 -18.84
C ASP A 55 4.01 -3.74 -17.51
N LEU A 56 4.71 -3.60 -16.39
CA LEU A 56 4.24 -4.01 -15.07
C LEU A 56 4.94 -3.19 -13.98
N ILE A 57 4.18 -2.78 -12.97
CA ILE A 57 4.69 -2.17 -11.75
C ILE A 57 4.48 -3.15 -10.59
N ALA A 58 5.55 -3.69 -10.02
CA ALA A 58 5.48 -4.43 -8.77
C ALA A 58 5.76 -3.49 -7.61
N CYS A 59 4.94 -3.54 -6.54
CA CYS A 59 5.23 -2.81 -5.32
C CYS A 59 5.30 -3.72 -4.10
N SER A 60 6.25 -3.45 -3.19
CA SER A 60 6.33 -4.13 -1.90
C SER A 60 6.33 -3.13 -0.76
N GLY A 61 5.33 -3.26 0.10
CA GLY A 61 5.12 -2.37 1.24
C GLY A 61 3.86 -2.71 2.02
N GLY A 62 3.40 -1.79 2.84
CA GLY A 62 2.07 -1.84 3.46
C GLY A 62 1.03 -1.15 2.57
N ASP A 63 -0.21 -1.08 3.08
CA ASP A 63 -1.34 -0.47 2.37
C ASP A 63 -1.05 0.96 1.92
N GLY A 64 -0.36 1.78 2.75
CA GLY A 64 0.03 3.13 2.36
C GLY A 64 1.01 3.20 1.18
N THR A 65 1.92 2.22 1.03
CA THR A 65 2.79 2.15 -0.16
C THR A 65 1.99 1.77 -1.40
N LEU A 66 1.02 0.86 -1.26
CA LEU A 66 0.09 0.51 -2.33
C LEU A 66 -0.74 1.72 -2.75
N ASP A 67 -1.28 2.49 -1.81
CA ASP A 67 -2.07 3.69 -2.09
C ASP A 67 -1.26 4.76 -2.84
N GLU A 68 0.03 4.94 -2.51
CA GLU A 68 0.93 5.82 -3.26
C GLU A 68 1.08 5.36 -4.71
N VAL A 69 1.30 4.05 -4.94
CA VAL A 69 1.43 3.47 -6.29
C VAL A 69 0.14 3.62 -7.09
N VAL A 70 -1.01 3.27 -6.49
CA VAL A 70 -2.33 3.40 -7.12
C VAL A 70 -2.62 4.87 -7.47
N THR A 71 -2.32 5.78 -6.55
CA THR A 71 -2.51 7.22 -6.79
C THR A 71 -1.67 7.71 -7.97
N GLY A 72 -0.41 7.26 -8.06
CA GLY A 72 0.48 7.60 -9.17
C GLY A 72 -0.05 7.13 -10.52
N ILE A 73 -0.48 5.87 -10.62
CA ILE A 73 -1.08 5.28 -11.83
C ILE A 73 -2.33 6.07 -12.26
N VAL A 74 -3.23 6.33 -11.33
CA VAL A 74 -4.49 7.05 -11.62
C VAL A 74 -4.23 8.47 -12.09
N GLU A 75 -3.27 9.16 -11.48
CA GLU A 75 -2.98 10.54 -11.83
C GLU A 75 -2.40 10.70 -13.23
N VAL A 76 -1.53 9.76 -13.65
CA VAL A 76 -1.00 9.78 -15.04
C VAL A 76 -1.94 9.15 -16.06
N GLY A 77 -3.03 8.52 -15.61
CA GLY A 77 -4.00 7.85 -16.48
C GLY A 77 -3.47 6.58 -17.15
N SER A 78 -2.41 5.97 -16.57
CA SER A 78 -1.82 4.74 -17.11
C SER A 78 -2.71 3.53 -16.84
N GLN A 79 -2.64 2.54 -17.73
CA GLN A 79 -3.30 1.24 -17.60
C GLN A 79 -2.32 0.13 -17.20
N THR A 80 -1.10 0.48 -16.84
CA THR A 80 -0.06 -0.48 -16.44
C THR A 80 -0.51 -1.26 -15.20
N PRO A 81 -0.53 -2.60 -15.25
CA PRO A 81 -0.98 -3.42 -14.13
C PRO A 81 -0.05 -3.28 -12.92
N ILE A 82 -0.62 -3.49 -11.73
CA ILE A 82 0.10 -3.42 -10.46
C ILE A 82 0.18 -4.82 -9.84
N GLY A 83 1.39 -5.31 -9.59
CA GLY A 83 1.65 -6.47 -8.75
C GLY A 83 1.93 -6.04 -7.31
N TYR A 84 1.31 -6.68 -6.32
CA TYR A 84 1.49 -6.31 -4.91
C TYR A 84 2.15 -7.43 -4.09
N ILE A 85 3.20 -7.10 -3.37
CA ILE A 85 3.89 -7.97 -2.41
C ILE A 85 3.69 -7.37 -1.02
N PRO A 86 2.78 -7.94 -0.20
CA PRO A 86 2.45 -7.39 1.12
C PRO A 86 3.65 -7.52 2.07
N ALA A 87 4.11 -6.38 2.59
CA ALA A 87 5.25 -6.30 3.49
C ALA A 87 4.97 -5.46 4.75
N GLY A 88 3.82 -4.84 4.86
CA GLY A 88 3.40 -4.04 6.01
C GLY A 88 3.02 -4.87 7.24
N SER A 89 2.51 -4.19 8.26
CA SER A 89 2.08 -4.84 9.52
C SER A 89 0.70 -5.49 9.41
N THR A 90 -0.25 -4.84 8.77
CA THR A 90 -1.65 -5.29 8.61
C THR A 90 -1.93 -5.85 7.24
N ASN A 91 -1.61 -5.12 6.17
CA ASN A 91 -1.84 -5.51 4.77
C ASN A 91 -3.31 -5.87 4.51
N ASP A 92 -4.22 -4.98 4.86
CA ASP A 92 -5.64 -5.24 4.85
C ASP A 92 -6.16 -5.55 3.44
N PHE A 93 -5.68 -4.83 2.43
CA PHE A 93 -6.00 -5.10 1.03
C PHE A 93 -5.58 -6.52 0.62
N ALA A 94 -4.34 -6.92 0.92
CA ALA A 94 -3.84 -8.25 0.57
C ALA A 94 -4.61 -9.36 1.31
N ASN A 95 -4.97 -9.14 2.57
CA ASN A 95 -5.76 -10.09 3.35
C ASN A 95 -7.17 -10.25 2.79
N SER A 96 -7.80 -9.19 2.30
CA SER A 96 -9.14 -9.25 1.69
C SER A 96 -9.16 -10.06 0.39
N LEU A 97 -8.03 -10.10 -0.33
CA LEU A 97 -7.84 -10.87 -1.55
C LEU A 97 -7.19 -12.25 -1.31
N PHE A 98 -7.01 -12.65 -0.06
CA PHE A 98 -6.36 -13.94 0.31
C PHE A 98 -4.96 -14.11 -0.32
N MET A 99 -4.22 -13.01 -0.50
CA MET A 99 -2.89 -13.04 -1.08
C MET A 99 -1.88 -13.80 -0.20
N PRO A 100 -0.87 -14.44 -0.81
CA PRO A 100 0.18 -15.14 -0.06
C PRO A 100 0.90 -14.22 0.94
N LYS A 101 1.13 -14.69 2.16
CA LYS A 101 1.91 -13.98 3.18
C LYS A 101 3.43 -14.06 2.96
N SER A 102 3.89 -15.05 2.20
CA SER A 102 5.27 -15.16 1.76
C SER A 102 5.53 -14.19 0.62
N MET A 103 6.57 -13.37 0.75
CA MET A 103 6.93 -12.35 -0.26
C MET A 103 7.33 -13.00 -1.59
N THR A 104 8.05 -14.12 -1.55
CA THR A 104 8.43 -14.87 -2.75
C THR A 104 7.22 -15.57 -3.40
N ALA A 105 6.29 -16.10 -2.62
CA ALA A 105 5.05 -16.65 -3.16
C ALA A 105 4.17 -15.56 -3.80
N ALA A 106 4.10 -14.37 -3.19
CA ALA A 106 3.40 -13.24 -3.80
C ALA A 106 4.08 -12.78 -5.10
N ALA A 107 5.42 -12.75 -5.15
CA ALA A 107 6.16 -12.46 -6.37
C ALA A 107 5.91 -13.51 -7.47
N SER A 108 5.87 -14.80 -7.12
CA SER A 108 5.53 -15.87 -8.07
C SER A 108 4.11 -15.73 -8.60
N MET A 109 3.14 -15.39 -7.74
CA MET A 109 1.74 -15.16 -8.14
C MET A 109 1.62 -13.99 -9.14
N ILE A 110 2.42 -12.95 -9.00
CA ILE A 110 2.45 -11.84 -9.98
C ILE A 110 2.87 -12.36 -11.36
N MET A 111 3.78 -13.31 -11.43
CA MET A 111 4.25 -13.92 -12.70
C MET A 111 3.25 -14.87 -13.34
N GLU A 112 2.15 -15.22 -12.66
CA GLU A 112 1.05 -15.99 -13.26
C GLU A 112 0.13 -15.13 -14.13
N GLU A 113 0.34 -13.81 -14.15
CA GLU A 113 -0.36 -12.82 -14.99
C GLU A 113 -1.90 -12.84 -14.87
N GLN A 114 -2.43 -13.31 -13.74
CA GLN A 114 -3.84 -13.25 -13.45
C GLN A 114 -4.23 -11.85 -12.99
N ILE A 115 -4.94 -11.12 -13.84
CA ILE A 115 -5.37 -9.76 -13.54
C ILE A 115 -6.69 -9.79 -12.77
N TYR A 116 -6.70 -9.13 -11.62
CA TYR A 116 -7.89 -8.85 -10.84
C TYR A 116 -8.27 -7.37 -11.02
N HIS A 117 -9.47 -7.13 -11.52
CA HIS A 117 -10.03 -5.78 -11.63
C HIS A 117 -10.73 -5.44 -10.32
N CYS A 118 -10.31 -4.37 -9.67
CA CYS A 118 -10.94 -3.87 -8.47
C CYS A 118 -11.29 -2.39 -8.62
N ASP A 119 -12.37 -1.99 -7.95
CA ASP A 119 -12.69 -0.58 -7.80
C ASP A 119 -11.69 0.08 -6.87
N ILE A 120 -11.45 1.36 -7.10
CA ILE A 120 -10.65 2.22 -6.24
C ILE A 120 -11.49 3.40 -5.79
N GLY A 121 -11.33 3.80 -4.54
CA GLY A 121 -12.01 4.96 -4.00
C GLY A 121 -11.18 6.23 -4.14
N LYS A 122 -11.87 7.37 -4.21
CA LYS A 122 -11.25 8.70 -4.15
C LYS A 122 -11.88 9.49 -3.01
N PHE A 123 -11.06 9.97 -2.11
CA PHE A 123 -11.46 10.85 -1.03
C PHE A 123 -10.72 12.18 -1.15
N ASN A 124 -11.44 13.23 -1.53
CA ASN A 124 -10.86 14.49 -1.99
C ASN A 124 -9.87 14.25 -3.15
N ASN A 125 -8.58 14.53 -2.93
CA ASN A 125 -7.52 14.37 -3.92
C ASN A 125 -6.64 13.12 -3.69
N GLN A 126 -7.04 12.24 -2.77
CA GLN A 126 -6.30 11.02 -2.47
C GLN A 126 -7.07 9.80 -2.95
N THR A 127 -6.38 8.90 -3.58
CA THR A 127 -6.91 7.59 -3.98
C THR A 127 -6.59 6.57 -2.89
N PHE A 128 -7.49 5.62 -2.67
CA PHE A 128 -7.27 4.51 -1.75
C PHE A 128 -7.76 3.20 -2.38
N ALA A 129 -7.01 2.12 -2.13
CA ALA A 129 -7.34 0.79 -2.67
C ALA A 129 -8.29 0.00 -1.77
N TYR A 130 -8.33 0.28 -0.46
CA TYR A 130 -9.09 -0.53 0.49
C TYR A 130 -10.08 0.30 1.31
N VAL A 131 -9.63 1.27 2.10
CA VAL A 131 -10.50 2.02 3.01
C VAL A 131 -10.03 3.48 3.20
N ALA A 132 -10.98 4.41 3.20
CA ALA A 132 -10.80 5.75 3.74
C ALA A 132 -11.61 5.84 5.04
N ALA A 133 -10.96 6.24 6.13
CA ALA A 133 -11.60 6.34 7.44
C ALA A 133 -11.21 7.63 8.14
N PHE A 134 -12.10 8.12 8.99
CA PHE A 134 -11.86 9.28 9.86
C PHE A 134 -12.56 9.07 11.21
N GLY A 135 -12.14 9.81 12.23
CA GLY A 135 -12.75 9.77 13.56
C GLY A 135 -11.92 8.99 14.58
N LEU A 136 -12.62 8.41 15.57
CA LEU A 136 -11.97 7.70 16.66
C LEU A 136 -11.12 6.52 16.14
N PHE A 137 -9.92 6.38 16.66
CA PHE A 137 -8.92 5.36 16.29
C PHE A 137 -8.28 5.48 14.90
N THR A 138 -8.69 6.41 14.03
CA THR A 138 -8.09 6.52 12.70
C THR A 138 -6.64 7.01 12.74
N ASN A 139 -6.27 7.84 13.72
CA ASN A 139 -4.91 8.35 13.88
C ASN A 139 -3.94 7.33 14.47
N VAL A 140 -4.43 6.24 15.08
CA VAL A 140 -3.57 5.22 15.71
C VAL A 140 -2.55 4.65 14.72
N SER A 141 -2.95 4.45 13.47
CA SER A 141 -2.06 3.95 12.43
C SER A 141 -1.03 4.97 11.94
N TYR A 142 -1.37 6.25 11.94
CA TYR A 142 -0.51 7.32 11.39
C TYR A 142 0.43 7.91 12.43
N GLU A 143 -0.03 8.08 13.66
CA GLU A 143 0.75 8.72 14.74
C GLU A 143 1.70 7.75 15.44
N THR A 144 1.45 6.44 15.34
CA THR A 144 2.36 5.46 15.96
C THR A 144 3.69 5.42 15.20
N ASP A 145 4.79 5.69 15.90
CA ASP A 145 6.15 5.62 15.35
C ASP A 145 6.41 4.26 14.70
N GLN A 146 7.04 4.26 13.52
CA GLN A 146 7.35 3.05 12.77
C GLN A 146 8.24 2.09 13.56
N ASP A 147 9.14 2.62 14.38
CA ASP A 147 10.00 1.81 15.24
C ASP A 147 9.19 1.15 16.37
N LEU A 148 8.21 1.88 16.92
CA LEU A 148 7.29 1.34 17.93
C LEU A 148 6.38 0.25 17.34
N LYS A 149 5.87 0.45 16.13
CA LYS A 149 5.10 -0.57 15.39
C LYS A 149 5.90 -1.84 15.16
N ASN A 150 7.19 -1.69 14.83
CA ASN A 150 8.08 -2.81 14.57
C ASN A 150 8.45 -3.61 15.83
N ILE A 151 8.50 -2.94 17.00
CA ILE A 151 8.88 -3.59 18.29
C ILE A 151 7.66 -4.21 18.97
N LEU A 152 6.56 -3.47 19.08
CA LEU A 152 5.41 -3.86 19.88
C LEU A 152 4.25 -4.47 19.06
N GLY A 153 4.32 -4.39 17.71
CA GLY A 153 3.27 -4.95 16.85
C GLY A 153 1.87 -4.43 17.23
N HIS A 154 0.89 -5.34 17.37
CA HIS A 154 -0.48 -4.98 17.73
C HIS A 154 -0.62 -4.30 19.10
N VAL A 155 0.29 -4.52 20.04
CA VAL A 155 0.24 -3.90 21.37
C VAL A 155 0.43 -2.39 21.28
N ALA A 156 1.26 -1.89 20.34
CA ALA A 156 1.42 -0.46 20.14
C ALA A 156 0.10 0.20 19.70
N TYR A 157 -0.65 -0.44 18.83
CA TYR A 157 -1.97 0.06 18.40
C TYR A 157 -2.99 0.08 19.53
N VAL A 158 -2.99 -0.95 20.39
CA VAL A 158 -3.89 -1.02 21.54
C VAL A 158 -3.59 0.10 22.54
N LEU A 159 -2.32 0.33 22.87
CA LEU A 159 -1.92 1.37 23.81
C LEU A 159 -2.22 2.78 23.27
N GLU A 160 -1.96 3.03 22.01
CA GLU A 160 -2.27 4.31 21.36
C GLU A 160 -3.79 4.53 21.28
N GLY A 161 -4.53 3.47 20.92
CA GLY A 161 -5.99 3.50 20.93
C GLY A 161 -6.59 3.80 22.30
N MET A 162 -5.99 3.29 23.39
CA MET A 162 -6.43 3.61 24.75
C MET A 162 -6.23 5.10 25.11
N LYS A 163 -5.17 5.74 24.65
CA LYS A 163 -4.98 7.19 24.85
C LYS A 163 -6.07 7.99 24.11
N GLN A 164 -6.41 7.60 22.92
CA GLN A 164 -7.42 8.29 22.11
C GLN A 164 -8.83 8.16 22.65
N LEU A 165 -9.14 7.15 23.48
CA LEU A 165 -10.44 7.04 24.16
C LEU A 165 -10.75 8.26 25.05
N PHE A 166 -9.73 8.99 25.51
CA PHE A 166 -9.90 10.20 26.32
C PHE A 166 -10.03 11.48 25.48
N GLU A 167 -9.85 11.39 24.15
CA GLU A 167 -9.89 12.53 23.23
C GLU A 167 -10.95 12.34 22.13
N VAL A 168 -12.18 11.99 22.51
CA VAL A 168 -13.28 11.86 21.55
C VAL A 168 -13.65 13.24 21.00
N LYS A 169 -13.41 13.46 19.72
CA LYS A 169 -13.82 14.67 18.99
C LYS A 169 -15.06 14.39 18.18
N SER A 170 -16.02 15.33 18.22
CA SER A 170 -17.16 15.31 17.31
C SER A 170 -16.79 16.00 15.99
N TYR A 171 -17.26 15.45 14.89
CA TYR A 171 -17.02 16.00 13.56
C TYR A 171 -18.38 16.26 12.89
N HIS A 172 -18.53 17.46 12.31
CA HIS A 172 -19.61 17.73 11.39
C HIS A 172 -19.14 17.36 9.97
N LEU A 173 -19.87 16.49 9.34
CA LEU A 173 -19.46 15.93 8.05
C LEU A 173 -20.58 15.99 7.04
N LYS A 174 -20.22 16.31 5.83
CA LYS A 174 -21.09 16.17 4.65
C LYS A 174 -20.41 15.20 3.69
N VAL A 175 -21.05 14.07 3.46
CA VAL A 175 -20.63 13.10 2.44
C VAL A 175 -21.57 13.20 1.27
N THR A 176 -21.04 13.43 0.09
CA THR A 176 -21.79 13.53 -1.15
C THR A 176 -21.21 12.55 -2.16
N SER A 177 -22.05 11.70 -2.73
CA SER A 177 -21.76 10.88 -3.90
C SER A 177 -22.79 11.14 -4.98
N ASP A 178 -22.64 10.52 -6.14
CA ASP A 178 -23.60 10.65 -7.23
C ASP A 178 -25.00 10.18 -6.85
N GLU A 179 -25.12 9.27 -5.90
CA GLU A 179 -26.39 8.66 -5.48
C GLU A 179 -26.91 9.17 -4.13
N LEU A 180 -26.06 9.70 -3.27
CA LEU A 180 -26.42 10.00 -1.89
C LEU A 180 -25.69 11.22 -1.33
N THR A 181 -26.40 12.04 -0.57
CA THR A 181 -25.80 13.09 0.28
C THR A 181 -26.25 12.83 1.72
N VAL A 182 -25.30 12.68 2.64
CA VAL A 182 -25.51 12.56 4.08
C VAL A 182 -24.78 13.69 4.78
N GLU A 183 -25.48 14.38 5.68
CA GLU A 183 -24.92 15.43 6.53
C GLU A 183 -25.27 15.15 7.99
N ASN A 184 -24.26 15.23 8.90
CA ASN A 184 -24.45 15.02 10.34
C ASN A 184 -23.57 15.99 11.12
#